data_c9f2076088d414fc3b85296770565107
#
_entry.id   c9f2076088d414fc3b85296770565107
#
_cell.length_a   1.000
_cell.length_b   1.000
_cell.length_c   1.000
_cell.angle_alpha   90.00
_cell.angle_beta   90.00
_cell.angle_gamma   90.00
#
_symmetry.space_group_name_H-M   'P 1'
#
loop_
_entity.id
_entity.type
_entity.pdbx_description
1 polymer ?
#
loop_
_entity_poly.entity_id
_entity_poly.type
_entity_poly.pdbx_seq_one_letter_code
_entity_poly.pdbx_strand_id
1 'polypeptide(L)' 'MGRAIPGQQPAVVFEIRRDGQVNVATIDRSSGNAYYDQVALRAINDASPFPPLPDDFKKPVLRIGLQFVFDPTGG' A
#
# COMPACT_ATOMS: atom_id res chain seq x y z
N MET A 1 22.71 -12.76 12.16
CA MET A 1 21.49 -13.10 12.11
C MET A 1 20.79 -13.07 10.84
N GLY A 2 20.73 -12.20 10.05
CA GLY A 2 20.23 -12.23 8.70
C GLY A 2 18.79 -12.64 8.51
N ARG A 3 18.02 -12.73 9.55
CA ARG A 3 16.63 -13.08 9.34
C ARG A 3 15.77 -11.83 9.42
N ALA A 4 14.58 -11.93 8.88
CA ALA A 4 13.65 -10.83 8.92
C ALA A 4 13.31 -10.49 10.36
N ILE A 5 13.27 -9.20 10.65
CA ILE A 5 12.90 -8.72 11.95
C ILE A 5 11.41 -8.43 11.91
N PRO A 6 10.64 -8.98 12.84
CA PRO A 6 9.21 -8.65 12.88
C PRO A 6 9.05 -7.14 13.01
N GLY A 7 8.15 -6.60 12.23
CA GLY A 7 7.94 -5.18 12.22
C GLY A 7 8.59 -4.45 11.08
N GLN A 8 9.41 -5.13 10.30
CA GLN A 8 9.98 -4.53 9.09
C GLN A 8 9.06 -4.72 7.89
N GLN A 9 7.78 -4.67 8.15
CA GLN A 9 6.77 -4.80 7.11
C GLN A 9 6.01 -3.49 7.04
N PRO A 10 6.22 -2.70 5.99
CA PRO A 10 5.54 -1.42 5.93
C PRO A 10 4.05 -1.61 5.69
N ALA A 11 3.28 -0.72 6.27
CA ALA A 11 1.85 -0.65 6.01
C ALA A 11 1.56 0.68 5.34
N VAL A 12 0.79 0.63 4.28
CA VAL A 12 0.43 1.81 3.49
C VAL A 12 -1.07 1.98 3.55
N VAL A 13 -1.51 3.20 3.78
CA VAL A 13 -2.92 3.57 3.70
C VAL A 13 -3.09 4.47 2.50
N PHE A 14 -4.08 4.16 1.68
CA PHE A 14 -4.36 4.98 0.51
C PHE A 14 -5.86 5.02 0.26
N GLU A 15 -6.28 5.96 -0.58
CA GLU A 15 -7.67 6.13 -0.93
C GLU A 15 -7.85 5.96 -2.42
N ILE A 16 -8.87 5.22 -2.80
CA ILE A 16 -9.25 5.06 -4.21
C ILE A 16 -10.47 5.92 -4.45
N ARG A 17 -10.38 6.80 -5.43
CA ARG A 17 -11.49 7.66 -5.83
C ARG A 17 -12.48 6.86 -6.66
N ARG A 18 -13.63 7.44 -6.88
CA ARG A 18 -14.70 6.74 -7.61
C ARG A 18 -14.28 6.36 -9.02
N ASP A 19 -13.36 7.13 -9.60
CA ASP A 19 -12.87 6.83 -10.95
C ASP A 19 -11.71 5.83 -10.95
N GLY A 20 -11.32 5.35 -9.80
CA GLY A 20 -10.22 4.37 -9.70
C GLY A 20 -8.86 4.99 -9.46
N GLN A 21 -8.77 6.31 -9.44
CA GLN A 21 -7.49 6.96 -9.19
C GLN A 21 -7.11 6.90 -7.72
N VAL A 22 -5.83 6.73 -7.45
CA VAL A 22 -5.32 6.78 -6.09
C VAL A 22 -5.18 8.24 -5.68
N ASN A 23 -5.78 8.58 -4.55
CA ASN A 23 -5.80 9.95 -4.09
C ASN A 23 -4.66 10.25 -3.12
N VAL A 24 -4.58 9.48 -2.05
CA VAL A 24 -3.57 9.69 -1.02
C VAL A 24 -2.92 8.36 -0.75
N ALA A 25 -1.60 8.33 -0.74
CA ALA A 25 -0.87 7.12 -0.37
C ALA A 25 0.20 7.53 0.64
N THR A 26 0.09 7.03 1.84
CA THR A 26 1.00 7.37 2.92
C THR A 26 1.45 6.11 3.65
N ILE A 27 2.62 6.21 4.25
CA ILE A 27 3.11 5.14 5.10
C ILE A 27 2.42 5.25 6.45
N ASP A 28 1.64 4.23 6.78
CA ASP A 28 0.99 4.15 8.08
C ASP A 28 1.93 3.57 9.12
N ARG A 29 2.72 2.58 8.70
CA ARG A 29 3.75 1.99 9.55
C ARG A 29 5.00 1.80 8.71
N SER A 30 6.09 2.42 9.14
CA SER A 30 7.35 2.28 8.44
C SER A 30 7.96 0.92 8.71
N SER A 31 8.63 0.38 7.69
CA SER A 31 9.42 -0.84 7.84
C SER A 31 10.70 -0.61 8.64
N GLY A 32 11.05 0.65 8.86
CA GLY A 32 12.35 0.98 9.41
C GLY A 32 13.44 1.08 8.35
N ASN A 33 13.08 0.90 7.09
CA ASN A 33 14.01 0.97 5.98
C ASN A 33 13.35 1.75 4.85
N ALA A 34 13.91 2.89 4.52
CA ALA A 34 13.32 3.78 3.52
C ALA A 34 13.15 3.10 2.17
N TYR A 35 14.06 2.18 1.84
CA TYR A 35 13.95 1.46 0.58
C TYR A 35 12.66 0.66 0.48
N TYR A 36 12.35 -0.11 1.54
CA TYR A 36 11.12 -0.90 1.54
C TYR A 36 9.89 -0.03 1.56
N ASP A 37 9.96 1.09 2.29
CA ASP A 37 8.82 2.01 2.34
C ASP A 37 8.55 2.57 0.95
N GLN A 38 9.61 2.94 0.21
CA GLN A 38 9.43 3.45 -1.13
C GLN A 38 8.92 2.38 -2.09
N VAL A 39 9.40 1.15 -1.94
CA VAL A 39 8.92 0.05 -2.78
C VAL A 39 7.43 -0.13 -2.58
N ALA A 40 6.97 -0.06 -1.33
CA ALA A 40 5.55 -0.20 -1.05
C ALA A 40 4.72 0.90 -1.69
N LEU A 41 5.16 2.16 -1.58
CA LEU A 41 4.45 3.26 -2.21
C LEU A 41 4.46 3.14 -3.72
N ARG A 42 5.60 2.73 -4.28
CA ARG A 42 5.71 2.57 -5.72
C ARG A 42 4.77 1.49 -6.22
N ALA A 43 4.62 0.40 -5.46
CA ALA A 43 3.72 -0.66 -5.85
C ALA A 43 2.29 -0.15 -5.97
N ILE A 44 1.87 0.72 -5.05
CA ILE A 44 0.54 1.32 -5.12
C ILE A 44 0.41 2.18 -6.37
N ASN A 45 1.41 3.01 -6.65
CA ASN A 45 1.38 3.86 -7.83
C ASN A 45 1.36 3.04 -9.11
N ASP A 46 2.12 1.96 -9.16
CA ASP A 46 2.19 1.13 -10.35
C ASP A 46 0.88 0.38 -10.59
N ALA A 47 0.15 0.08 -9.52
CA ALA A 47 -1.14 -0.59 -9.64
C ALA A 47 -2.25 0.35 -10.05
N SER A 48 -2.04 1.65 -9.91
CA SER A 48 -3.03 2.66 -10.27
C SER A 48 -3.08 2.82 -11.79
N PRO A 49 -4.25 3.11 -12.38
CA PRO A 49 -5.54 3.24 -11.72
C PRO A 49 -6.18 1.89 -11.45
N PHE A 50 -7.02 1.87 -10.42
CA PHE A 50 -7.81 0.70 -10.11
C PHE A 50 -9.14 0.75 -10.85
N PRO A 51 -9.87 -0.36 -10.90
CA PRO A 51 -11.21 -0.33 -11.48
C PRO A 51 -12.09 0.68 -10.76
N PRO A 52 -13.02 1.33 -11.47
CA PRO A 52 -13.92 2.27 -10.81
C PRO A 52 -14.74 1.60 -9.73
N LEU A 53 -15.10 2.40 -8.72
CA LEU A 53 -15.93 1.90 -7.63
C LEU A 53 -17.34 1.61 -8.14
N PRO A 54 -18.00 0.58 -7.57
CA PRO A 54 -19.39 0.30 -7.98
C PRO A 54 -20.32 1.47 -7.67
N ASP A 55 -21.38 1.58 -8.48
CA ASP A 55 -22.35 2.67 -8.30
C ASP A 55 -23.01 2.63 -6.95
N ASP A 56 -23.20 1.45 -6.37
CA ASP A 56 -23.85 1.33 -5.08
C ASP A 56 -22.92 1.64 -3.91
N PHE A 57 -21.65 1.88 -4.18
CA PHE A 57 -20.74 2.34 -3.14
C PHE A 57 -21.00 3.84 -2.92
N LYS A 58 -21.47 4.17 -1.72
CA LYS A 58 -22.02 5.50 -1.48
C LYS A 58 -21.00 6.56 -1.11
N LYS A 59 -19.80 6.14 -0.73
CA LYS A 59 -18.79 7.11 -0.28
C LYS A 59 -18.00 7.65 -1.44
N PRO A 60 -17.39 8.84 -1.31
CA PRO A 60 -16.61 9.42 -2.40
C PRO A 60 -15.27 8.73 -2.62
N VAL A 61 -14.75 8.05 -1.59
CA VAL A 61 -13.47 7.34 -1.69
C VAL A 61 -13.57 6.04 -0.92
N LEU A 62 -12.73 5.10 -1.32
CA LEU A 62 -12.56 3.84 -0.60
C LEU A 62 -11.17 3.86 0.03
N ARG A 63 -11.13 3.78 1.35
CA ARG A 63 -9.86 3.79 2.07
C ARG A 63 -9.39 2.36 2.30
N ILE A 64 -8.15 2.10 1.95
CA ILE A 64 -7.57 0.77 2.02
C ILE A 64 -6.25 0.83 2.76
N GLY A 65 -6.06 -0.10 3.68
CA GLY A 65 -4.77 -0.30 4.31
C GLY A 65 -4.19 -1.63 3.85
N LEU A 66 -2.93 -1.61 3.41
CA LEU A 66 -2.22 -2.80 3.00
C LEU A 66 -0.94 -2.93 3.78
N GLN A 67 -0.65 -4.14 4.22
CA GLN A 67 0.63 -4.45 4.81
C GLN A 67 1.44 -5.25 3.80
N PHE A 68 2.65 -4.77 3.52
CA PHE A 68 3.55 -5.44 2.59
C PHE A 68 4.47 -6.36 3.36
N VAL A 69 4.61 -7.57 2.87
CA VAL A 69 5.50 -8.55 3.48
C VAL A 69 6.63 -8.80 2.51
N PHE A 70 7.85 -8.48 2.94
CA PHE A 70 9.03 -8.75 2.14
C PHE A 70 9.71 -9.98 2.71
N ASP A 71 9.82 -11.00 1.87
CA ASP A 71 10.41 -12.27 2.26
C ASP A 71 11.90 -12.24 1.92
N PRO A 72 12.77 -12.15 2.91
CA PRO A 72 14.20 -12.06 2.64
C PRO A 72 14.78 -13.33 2.05
N THR A 73 14.07 -14.44 2.13
CA THR A 73 14.56 -15.68 1.52
C THR A 73 14.28 -15.75 0.04
N GLY A 74 13.64 -14.73 -0.48
CA GLY A 74 13.36 -14.69 -1.89
C GLY A 74 12.24 -15.59 -2.31
N GLY A 75 11.49 -15.96 -1.39
CA GLY A 75 10.36 -16.86 -1.55
C GLY A 75 9.83 -17.03 -2.90
#